data_c76398099247dc553537e747177253ee
#
_entry.id   c76398099247dc553537e747177253ee
#
_cell.length_a   1.000
_cell.length_b   1.000
_cell.length_c   1.000
_cell.angle_alpha   90.00
_cell.angle_beta   90.00
_cell.angle_gamma   90.00
#
_symmetry.space_group_name_H-M   'P 1'
#
loop_
_entity.id
_entity.type
_entity.pdbx_description
1 polymer ?
#
loop_
_entity_poly.entity_id
_entity_poly.type
_entity_poly.pdbx_seq_one_letter_code
_entity_poly.pdbx_strand_id
1 'polypeptide(L)'
;QDGGYLDGGKGLTIWDKPFTDGHIKNGDDCSEACDHFHRVQEDFALLKEIGVNTYRFSVCPARIFPKDENTVNEQGVQFYRDLVARLRRLHIEPIVTLYHWDLPMWLHDMGGWKNPKAIEWFERYTETMVKALSDTVQYWLTFNEPSIFVGFGYGTGVHAPFCRLPARDIQTISRNIMLAHGRAVQTIRRHAKRTPKISFANATNVVMPGSCNSEDEAYTASFDITTNGVFNAAWWADPMVLGKRPIGCDWLTDEDLKEIYQPLDFMGFNTYNAESTERFHCDYTGIPRTTTGWRITPDCLYYVSKFLYRRYGLPVMVTENGMANVDIVFEDGKVHDPQRSEYLRTHIRGLKKANNEGVPVIGYSCWSFMDNFEWAEGYEKRFGLVYVDYRTQERILKDSAYTYREIIETNGDNL
;
A
#
# COMPACT_ATOMS: atom_id res chain seq x y z
N GLN A 1 -1.98 10.24 -4.31
CA GLN A 1 -3.22 11.06 -4.34
C GLN A 1 -3.62 11.40 -5.79
N ASP A 2 -4.91 11.26 -6.08
CA ASP A 2 -5.45 11.41 -7.44
C ASP A 2 -5.58 12.88 -7.89
N GLY A 3 -5.51 13.83 -6.99
CA GLY A 3 -6.01 15.18 -7.23
C GLY A 3 -7.54 15.22 -7.31
N GLY A 4 -8.08 16.27 -7.97
CA GLY A 4 -9.54 16.42 -8.07
C GLY A 4 -10.18 16.63 -6.70
N TYR A 5 -9.66 17.55 -5.93
CA TYR A 5 -9.93 17.86 -4.51
C TYR A 5 -11.41 17.72 -4.11
N LEU A 6 -12.30 18.47 -4.77
CA LEU A 6 -13.76 18.39 -4.57
C LEU A 6 -14.51 17.95 -5.83
N ASP A 7 -13.79 17.62 -6.89
CA ASP A 7 -14.39 17.30 -8.16
C ASP A 7 -15.10 15.93 -8.16
N GLY A 8 -16.10 15.81 -9.01
CA GLY A 8 -16.92 14.60 -9.04
C GLY A 8 -17.70 14.35 -7.73
N GLY A 9 -17.91 15.39 -6.92
CA GLY A 9 -18.66 15.31 -5.67
C GLY A 9 -17.92 14.66 -4.51
N LYS A 10 -16.56 14.61 -4.55
CA LYS A 10 -15.74 14.10 -3.43
C LYS A 10 -15.95 14.94 -2.16
N GLY A 11 -16.12 14.28 -1.01
CA GLY A 11 -16.06 14.90 0.31
C GLY A 11 -14.62 15.05 0.82
N LEU A 12 -14.47 15.76 1.94
CA LEU A 12 -13.17 15.93 2.59
C LEU A 12 -12.68 14.64 3.26
N THR A 13 -11.37 14.47 3.27
CA THR A 13 -10.64 13.44 4.00
C THR A 13 -9.74 14.07 5.06
N ILE A 14 -9.21 13.25 5.97
CA ILE A 14 -8.19 13.67 6.95
C ILE A 14 -6.84 14.07 6.31
N TRP A 15 -6.68 13.91 5.00
CA TRP A 15 -5.49 14.33 4.26
C TRP A 15 -5.68 15.61 3.44
N ASP A 16 -6.90 16.15 3.41
CA ASP A 16 -7.18 17.39 2.69
C ASP A 16 -6.74 18.64 3.51
N LYS A 17 -6.34 19.69 2.84
CA LYS A 17 -5.70 20.88 3.39
C LYS A 17 -6.32 21.48 4.65
N PRO A 18 -7.64 21.60 4.79
CA PRO A 18 -8.22 22.18 6.01
C PRO A 18 -7.84 21.43 7.29
N PHE A 19 -7.50 20.13 7.18
CA PHE A 19 -7.14 19.30 8.31
C PHE A 19 -5.62 19.14 8.46
N THR A 20 -4.87 19.20 7.36
CA THR A 20 -3.41 18.96 7.34
C THR A 20 -2.58 20.24 7.49
N ASP A 21 -3.20 21.39 7.60
CA ASP A 21 -2.48 22.69 7.67
C ASP A 21 -1.44 22.71 8.79
N GLY A 22 -0.21 23.05 8.42
CA GLY A 22 0.95 23.07 9.32
C GLY A 22 1.57 21.69 9.63
N HIS A 23 1.03 20.58 9.10
CA HIS A 23 1.53 19.22 9.34
C HIS A 23 2.33 18.62 8.18
N ILE A 24 2.10 19.13 6.97
CA ILE A 24 2.78 18.63 5.77
C ILE A 24 4.04 19.44 5.53
N LYS A 25 5.11 18.76 5.14
CA LYS A 25 6.38 19.37 4.82
C LYS A 25 6.22 20.45 3.74
N ASN A 26 6.95 21.55 3.87
CA ASN A 26 6.91 22.71 2.99
C ASN A 26 5.54 23.41 2.90
N GLY A 27 4.54 23.03 3.67
CA GLY A 27 3.17 23.52 3.55
C GLY A 27 2.46 23.01 2.30
N ASP A 28 2.92 21.89 1.73
CA ASP A 28 2.30 21.26 0.58
C ASP A 28 0.89 20.74 0.91
N ASP A 29 0.04 20.56 -0.09
CA ASP A 29 -1.28 19.95 0.04
C ASP A 29 -1.59 19.02 -1.15
N CYS A 30 -2.57 18.15 -1.00
CA CYS A 30 -2.93 17.16 -2.00
C CYS A 30 -4.06 17.58 -2.94
N SER A 31 -4.41 18.86 -3.00
CA SER A 31 -5.58 19.34 -3.77
C SER A 31 -5.47 19.05 -5.26
N GLU A 32 -4.31 19.31 -5.84
CA GLU A 32 -4.01 19.02 -7.25
C GLU A 32 -3.22 17.69 -7.39
N ALA A 33 -2.23 17.48 -6.50
CA ALA A 33 -1.33 16.32 -6.53
C ALA A 33 -0.71 16.11 -7.92
N CYS A 34 -0.81 14.88 -8.45
CA CYS A 34 -0.43 14.56 -9.82
C CYS A 34 -1.60 14.70 -10.83
N ASP A 35 -2.73 15.23 -10.40
CA ASP A 35 -3.93 15.48 -11.24
C ASP A 35 -4.39 14.26 -12.06
N HIS A 36 -4.20 13.05 -11.52
CA HIS A 36 -4.62 11.81 -12.18
C HIS A 36 -6.12 11.78 -12.47
N PHE A 37 -6.93 12.36 -11.59
CA PHE A 37 -8.39 12.39 -11.74
C PHE A 37 -8.83 12.97 -13.09
N HIS A 38 -8.18 14.04 -13.58
CA HIS A 38 -8.50 14.66 -14.85
C HIS A 38 -7.71 14.07 -16.04
N ARG A 39 -6.56 13.40 -15.76
CA ARG A 39 -5.60 12.97 -16.79
C ARG A 39 -5.53 11.46 -16.98
N VAL A 40 -6.55 10.70 -16.52
CA VAL A 40 -6.57 9.22 -16.61
C VAL A 40 -6.24 8.72 -18.02
N GLN A 41 -6.69 9.40 -19.08
CA GLN A 41 -6.44 8.95 -20.45
C GLN A 41 -4.97 9.08 -20.86
N GLU A 42 -4.34 10.19 -20.51
CA GLU A 42 -2.92 10.45 -20.74
C GLU A 42 -2.07 9.46 -19.94
N ASP A 43 -2.37 9.33 -18.66
CA ASP A 43 -1.64 8.46 -17.74
C ASP A 43 -1.73 6.98 -18.15
N PHE A 44 -2.90 6.54 -18.65
CA PHE A 44 -3.05 5.16 -19.12
C PHE A 44 -2.32 4.88 -20.44
N ALA A 45 -2.07 5.90 -21.27
CA ALA A 45 -1.19 5.76 -22.43
C ALA A 45 0.26 5.45 -22.00
N LEU A 46 0.72 6.10 -20.91
CA LEU A 46 2.05 5.84 -20.32
C LEU A 46 2.14 4.44 -19.68
N LEU A 47 1.09 3.96 -18.98
CA LEU A 47 1.04 2.59 -18.47
C LEU A 47 1.19 1.56 -19.61
N LYS A 48 0.52 1.80 -20.74
CA LYS A 48 0.64 0.97 -21.93
C LYS A 48 2.05 1.02 -22.53
N GLU A 49 2.67 2.20 -22.54
CA GLU A 49 4.04 2.39 -23.04
C GLU A 49 5.06 1.65 -22.18
N ILE A 50 4.90 1.69 -20.84
CA ILE A 50 5.72 0.91 -19.90
C ILE A 50 5.46 -0.60 -20.06
N GLY A 51 4.30 -1.01 -20.59
CA GLY A 51 3.98 -2.41 -20.85
C GLY A 51 3.51 -3.18 -19.62
N VAL A 52 2.98 -2.50 -18.59
CA VAL A 52 2.45 -3.17 -17.40
C VAL A 52 1.23 -4.03 -17.72
N ASN A 53 1.08 -5.15 -17.04
CA ASN A 53 -0.07 -6.05 -17.16
C ASN A 53 -1.03 -5.97 -15.98
N THR A 54 -0.64 -5.28 -14.91
CA THR A 54 -1.49 -4.98 -13.74
C THR A 54 -1.36 -3.53 -13.32
N TYR A 55 -2.42 -2.96 -12.77
CA TYR A 55 -2.41 -1.64 -12.15
C TYR A 55 -3.12 -1.67 -10.82
N ARG A 56 -2.37 -1.41 -9.74
CA ARG A 56 -2.91 -1.29 -8.41
C ARG A 56 -3.23 0.16 -8.10
N PHE A 57 -4.44 0.41 -7.64
CA PHE A 57 -4.90 1.74 -7.21
C PHE A 57 -5.86 1.61 -6.02
N SER A 58 -6.07 2.71 -5.30
CA SER A 58 -7.05 2.77 -4.22
C SER A 58 -8.30 3.52 -4.63
N VAL A 59 -9.42 3.14 -4.04
CA VAL A 59 -10.66 3.91 -4.11
C VAL A 59 -10.68 4.90 -2.95
N CYS A 60 -10.93 6.18 -3.23
CA CYS A 60 -11.11 7.19 -2.18
C CYS A 60 -12.50 7.04 -1.56
N PRO A 61 -12.62 6.63 -0.28
CA PRO A 61 -13.91 6.44 0.36
C PRO A 61 -14.76 7.70 0.43
N ALA A 62 -14.15 8.88 0.59
CA ALA A 62 -14.85 10.16 0.61
C ALA A 62 -15.39 10.58 -0.77
N ARG A 63 -14.89 9.97 -1.88
CA ARG A 63 -15.49 10.15 -3.20
C ARG A 63 -16.78 9.33 -3.35
N ILE A 64 -16.92 8.26 -2.59
CA ILE A 64 -18.08 7.37 -2.61
C ILE A 64 -19.13 7.76 -1.58
N PHE A 65 -18.70 8.09 -0.35
CA PHE A 65 -19.54 8.54 0.76
C PHE A 65 -19.05 9.92 1.24
N PRO A 66 -19.44 11.01 0.53
CA PRO A 66 -18.86 12.33 0.76
C PRO A 66 -19.31 13.03 2.04
N LYS A 67 -20.48 12.69 2.59
CA LYS A 67 -21.12 13.45 3.66
C LYS A 67 -21.50 12.63 4.87
N ASP A 68 -21.92 11.39 4.65
CA ASP A 68 -22.45 10.50 5.69
C ASP A 68 -22.41 9.03 5.21
N GLU A 69 -22.80 8.12 6.09
CA GLU A 69 -22.82 6.68 5.83
C GLU A 69 -23.93 6.20 4.89
N ASN A 70 -24.88 7.05 4.51
CA ASN A 70 -26.08 6.65 3.76
C ASN A 70 -26.11 7.21 2.35
N THR A 71 -25.37 8.29 2.09
CA THR A 71 -25.44 9.03 0.82
C THR A 71 -24.31 8.60 -0.11
N VAL A 72 -24.63 7.70 -1.06
CA VAL A 72 -23.69 7.28 -2.10
C VAL A 72 -23.57 8.34 -3.18
N ASN A 73 -22.37 8.71 -3.55
CA ASN A 73 -22.07 9.58 -4.69
C ASN A 73 -21.92 8.75 -5.96
N GLU A 74 -22.96 8.68 -6.77
CA GLU A 74 -22.96 7.91 -8.02
C GLU A 74 -21.92 8.42 -9.05
N GLN A 75 -21.57 9.71 -9.04
CA GLN A 75 -20.50 10.22 -9.91
C GLN A 75 -19.13 9.62 -9.52
N GLY A 76 -18.87 9.51 -8.23
CA GLY A 76 -17.66 8.87 -7.73
C GLY A 76 -17.61 7.39 -8.06
N VAL A 77 -18.72 6.67 -7.92
CA VAL A 77 -18.82 5.25 -8.33
C VAL A 77 -18.58 5.10 -9.83
N GLN A 78 -19.19 5.98 -10.66
CA GLN A 78 -19.04 5.93 -12.11
C GLN A 78 -17.60 6.22 -12.54
N PHE A 79 -16.90 7.14 -11.88
CA PHE A 79 -15.47 7.39 -12.15
C PHE A 79 -14.65 6.10 -12.07
N TYR A 80 -14.81 5.30 -11.00
CA TYR A 80 -14.08 4.04 -10.85
C TYR A 80 -14.55 2.95 -11.80
N ARG A 81 -15.84 2.90 -12.17
CA ARG A 81 -16.33 2.01 -13.25
C ARG A 81 -15.62 2.30 -14.57
N ASP A 82 -15.52 3.57 -14.93
CA ASP A 82 -14.88 4.00 -16.18
C ASP A 82 -13.37 3.71 -16.15
N LEU A 83 -12.74 3.92 -14.99
CA LEU A 83 -11.32 3.63 -14.78
C LEU A 83 -11.02 2.15 -15.01
N VAL A 84 -11.73 1.24 -14.32
CA VAL A 84 -11.48 -0.20 -14.48
C VAL A 84 -11.86 -0.70 -15.88
N ALA A 85 -12.90 -0.15 -16.50
CA ALA A 85 -13.27 -0.49 -17.87
C ALA A 85 -12.19 -0.08 -18.89
N ARG A 86 -11.53 1.05 -18.67
CA ARG A 86 -10.39 1.50 -19.50
C ARG A 86 -9.18 0.59 -19.34
N LEU A 87 -8.82 0.22 -18.10
CA LEU A 87 -7.72 -0.73 -17.82
C LEU A 87 -7.95 -2.05 -18.56
N ARG A 88 -9.15 -2.60 -18.48
CA ARG A 88 -9.48 -3.87 -19.18
C ARG A 88 -9.38 -3.77 -20.70
N ARG A 89 -9.78 -2.64 -21.29
CA ARG A 89 -9.58 -2.41 -22.74
C ARG A 89 -8.11 -2.37 -23.15
N LEU A 90 -7.24 -1.98 -22.23
CA LEU A 90 -5.77 -1.99 -22.41
C LEU A 90 -5.14 -3.34 -22.06
N HIS A 91 -5.93 -4.35 -21.68
CA HIS A 91 -5.48 -5.66 -21.17
C HIS A 91 -4.67 -5.56 -19.88
N ILE A 92 -4.93 -4.53 -19.05
CA ILE A 92 -4.33 -4.33 -17.74
C ILE A 92 -5.32 -4.83 -16.67
N GLU A 93 -4.89 -5.76 -15.82
CA GLU A 93 -5.71 -6.27 -14.71
C GLU A 93 -5.73 -5.27 -13.56
N PRO A 94 -6.91 -4.79 -13.13
CA PRO A 94 -7.03 -3.91 -11.97
C PRO A 94 -6.87 -4.66 -10.66
N ILE A 95 -6.07 -4.11 -9.74
CA ILE A 95 -5.95 -4.53 -8.34
C ILE A 95 -6.49 -3.39 -7.49
N VAL A 96 -7.62 -3.60 -6.82
CA VAL A 96 -8.32 -2.53 -6.08
C VAL A 96 -7.99 -2.60 -4.60
N THR A 97 -7.47 -1.51 -4.05
CA THR A 97 -7.32 -1.28 -2.61
C THR A 97 -8.50 -0.47 -2.10
N LEU A 98 -9.27 -1.01 -1.15
CA LEU A 98 -10.46 -0.34 -0.64
C LEU A 98 -10.15 0.82 0.30
N TYR A 99 -9.08 0.73 1.10
CA TYR A 99 -8.70 1.80 2.02
C TYR A 99 -7.18 2.05 1.98
N HIS A 100 -6.80 3.28 1.63
CA HIS A 100 -5.40 3.72 1.61
C HIS A 100 -5.26 5.07 2.32
N TRP A 101 -5.64 5.10 3.62
CA TRP A 101 -5.40 6.14 4.63
C TRP A 101 -6.34 7.35 4.60
N ASP A 102 -7.08 7.54 3.55
CA ASP A 102 -7.93 8.71 3.26
C ASP A 102 -9.32 8.62 3.91
N LEU A 103 -9.35 8.55 5.26
CA LEU A 103 -10.58 8.50 6.06
C LEU A 103 -11.47 9.72 5.77
N PRO A 104 -12.78 9.53 5.46
CA PRO A 104 -13.70 10.65 5.33
C PRO A 104 -13.77 11.50 6.61
N MET A 105 -13.75 12.84 6.45
CA MET A 105 -13.82 13.77 7.60
C MET A 105 -15.03 13.55 8.47
N TRP A 106 -16.22 13.34 7.89
CA TRP A 106 -17.42 13.09 8.67
C TRP A 106 -17.30 11.84 9.58
N LEU A 107 -16.58 10.80 9.11
CA LEU A 107 -16.34 9.61 9.93
C LEU A 107 -15.28 9.89 11.01
N HIS A 108 -14.26 10.68 10.69
CA HIS A 108 -13.28 11.14 11.66
C HIS A 108 -13.96 11.91 12.80
N ASP A 109 -14.88 12.84 12.49
CA ASP A 109 -15.65 13.64 13.46
C ASP A 109 -16.53 12.78 14.37
N MET A 110 -16.94 11.61 13.90
CA MET A 110 -17.67 10.60 14.69
C MET A 110 -16.75 9.72 15.55
N GLY A 111 -15.42 9.95 15.56
CA GLY A 111 -14.42 9.18 16.30
C GLY A 111 -13.57 8.23 15.46
N GLY A 112 -13.73 8.25 14.14
CA GLY A 112 -12.92 7.49 13.20
C GLY A 112 -12.87 5.99 13.49
N TRP A 113 -11.72 5.36 13.29
CA TRP A 113 -11.54 3.93 13.54
C TRP A 113 -11.69 3.52 15.02
N LYS A 114 -11.67 4.46 15.96
CA LYS A 114 -11.98 4.17 17.38
C LYS A 114 -13.46 3.89 17.60
N ASN A 115 -14.34 4.45 16.76
CA ASN A 115 -15.78 4.21 16.83
C ASN A 115 -16.14 2.88 16.14
N PRO A 116 -16.81 1.93 16.82
CA PRO A 116 -17.18 0.65 16.21
C PRO A 116 -18.13 0.78 15.00
N LYS A 117 -18.85 1.91 14.86
CA LYS A 117 -19.65 2.20 13.65
C LYS A 117 -18.80 2.26 12.37
N ALA A 118 -17.50 2.50 12.48
CA ALA A 118 -16.59 2.45 11.33
C ALA A 118 -16.54 1.06 10.70
N ILE A 119 -16.77 -0.01 11.47
CA ILE A 119 -16.83 -1.39 10.98
C ILE A 119 -18.02 -1.58 10.05
N GLU A 120 -19.21 -1.14 10.48
CA GLU A 120 -20.47 -1.25 9.73
C GLU A 120 -20.43 -0.37 8.46
N TRP A 121 -19.87 0.83 8.60
CA TRP A 121 -19.66 1.71 7.45
C TRP A 121 -18.72 1.09 6.42
N PHE A 122 -17.57 0.51 6.84
CA PHE A 122 -16.61 -0.10 5.94
C PHE A 122 -17.20 -1.32 5.21
N GLU A 123 -18.03 -2.11 5.89
CA GLU A 123 -18.79 -3.20 5.27
C GLU A 123 -19.71 -2.67 4.15
N ARG A 124 -20.49 -1.62 4.42
CA ARG A 124 -21.38 -0.99 3.44
C ARG A 124 -20.62 -0.38 2.26
N TYR A 125 -19.52 0.32 2.55
CA TYR A 125 -18.65 0.86 1.53
C TYR A 125 -18.07 -0.25 0.64
N THR A 126 -17.60 -1.33 1.23
CA THR A 126 -17.10 -2.51 0.51
C THR A 126 -18.19 -3.10 -0.37
N GLU A 127 -19.40 -3.29 0.14
CA GLU A 127 -20.54 -3.81 -0.62
C GLU A 127 -20.85 -2.93 -1.84
N THR A 128 -20.87 -1.61 -1.65
CA THR A 128 -21.11 -0.64 -2.73
C THR A 128 -20.08 -0.80 -3.85
N MET A 129 -18.80 -0.84 -3.50
CA MET A 129 -17.73 -0.93 -4.50
C MET A 129 -17.65 -2.30 -5.17
N VAL A 130 -17.86 -3.38 -4.42
CA VAL A 130 -17.88 -4.75 -5.00
C VAL A 130 -19.04 -4.91 -5.96
N LYS A 131 -20.23 -4.48 -5.63
CA LYS A 131 -21.39 -4.51 -6.55
C LYS A 131 -21.15 -3.68 -7.82
N ALA A 132 -20.41 -2.57 -7.69
CA ALA A 132 -20.11 -1.67 -8.80
C ALA A 132 -19.03 -2.19 -9.75
N LEU A 133 -17.99 -2.89 -9.24
CA LEU A 133 -16.76 -3.16 -9.99
C LEU A 133 -16.46 -4.65 -10.21
N SER A 134 -17.12 -5.58 -9.51
CA SER A 134 -16.67 -6.98 -9.47
C SER A 134 -17.00 -7.81 -10.72
N ASP A 135 -17.70 -7.27 -11.69
CA ASP A 135 -17.78 -7.84 -13.04
C ASP A 135 -16.46 -7.68 -13.83
N THR A 136 -15.67 -6.68 -13.44
CA THR A 136 -14.40 -6.32 -14.06
C THR A 136 -13.22 -6.67 -13.18
N VAL A 137 -13.30 -6.38 -11.87
CA VAL A 137 -12.23 -6.55 -10.88
C VAL A 137 -12.26 -7.94 -10.27
N GLN A 138 -11.09 -8.58 -10.20
CA GLN A 138 -10.89 -9.85 -9.52
C GLN A 138 -10.07 -9.71 -8.23
N TYR A 139 -9.06 -8.83 -8.21
CA TYR A 139 -8.12 -8.68 -7.11
C TYR A 139 -8.52 -7.54 -6.18
N TRP A 140 -8.67 -7.86 -4.89
CA TRP A 140 -9.14 -6.94 -3.86
C TRP A 140 -8.20 -6.92 -2.68
N LEU A 141 -7.77 -5.74 -2.28
CA LEU A 141 -7.04 -5.48 -1.04
C LEU A 141 -7.93 -4.65 -0.11
N THR A 142 -8.19 -5.15 1.08
CA THR A 142 -9.08 -4.47 2.03
C THR A 142 -8.46 -3.20 2.58
N PHE A 143 -7.23 -3.31 3.10
CA PHE A 143 -6.47 -2.21 3.69
C PHE A 143 -5.06 -2.14 3.13
N ASN A 144 -4.54 -0.93 3.01
CA ASN A 144 -3.11 -0.69 2.83
C ASN A 144 -2.47 -0.36 4.17
N GLU A 145 -1.48 -1.16 4.58
CA GLU A 145 -0.56 -0.88 5.68
C GLU A 145 -1.24 -0.41 6.99
N PRO A 146 -2.09 -1.24 7.60
CA PRO A 146 -2.73 -0.84 8.85
C PRO A 146 -1.73 -0.48 9.96
N SER A 147 -0.55 -1.11 9.97
CA SER A 147 0.55 -0.79 10.89
C SER A 147 1.00 0.68 10.77
N ILE A 148 1.06 1.20 9.55
CA ILE A 148 1.59 2.54 9.27
C ILE A 148 0.54 3.60 9.61
N PHE A 149 -0.67 3.51 9.07
CA PHE A 149 -1.65 4.56 9.36
C PHE A 149 -2.14 4.54 10.82
N VAL A 150 -2.12 3.40 11.50
CA VAL A 150 -2.41 3.35 12.95
C VAL A 150 -1.21 3.82 13.76
N GLY A 151 -0.02 3.30 13.49
CA GLY A 151 1.19 3.65 14.23
C GLY A 151 1.56 5.12 14.08
N PHE A 152 1.61 5.64 12.86
CA PHE A 152 1.97 7.05 12.61
C PHE A 152 0.79 8.00 12.78
N GLY A 153 -0.43 7.59 12.48
CA GLY A 153 -1.60 8.48 12.57
C GLY A 153 -2.13 8.64 13.99
N TYR A 154 -2.20 7.55 14.74
CA TYR A 154 -2.81 7.53 16.08
C TYR A 154 -1.79 7.30 17.20
N GLY A 155 -0.62 6.71 16.90
CA GLY A 155 0.42 6.43 17.89
C GLY A 155 1.41 7.58 18.03
N THR A 156 2.13 7.94 16.97
CA THR A 156 3.17 8.97 17.01
C THR A 156 2.70 10.36 16.56
N GLY A 157 1.59 10.44 15.83
CA GLY A 157 1.02 11.70 15.32
C GLY A 157 1.83 12.33 14.17
N VAL A 158 2.59 11.53 13.42
CA VAL A 158 3.36 12.00 12.25
C VAL A 158 2.48 12.08 10.99
N HIS A 159 1.50 11.17 10.88
CA HIS A 159 0.52 11.16 9.81
C HIS A 159 -0.87 11.59 10.29
N ALA A 160 -1.75 11.95 9.36
CA ALA A 160 -3.15 12.17 9.69
C ALA A 160 -3.76 10.91 10.36
N PRO A 161 -4.58 11.07 11.38
CA PRO A 161 -5.16 12.30 11.93
C PRO A 161 -4.30 13.01 13.00
N PHE A 162 -2.97 12.86 13.01
CA PHE A 162 -2.00 13.54 13.85
C PHE A 162 -2.24 13.37 15.37
N CYS A 163 -2.79 12.23 15.75
CA CYS A 163 -3.11 11.91 17.14
C CYS A 163 -1.95 11.22 17.85
N ARG A 164 -1.91 11.38 19.18
CA ARG A 164 -1.04 10.60 20.07
C ARG A 164 -1.89 9.96 21.15
N LEU A 165 -2.43 8.80 20.86
CA LEU A 165 -3.35 8.10 21.72
C LEU A 165 -2.65 7.08 22.63
N PRO A 166 -3.22 6.78 23.80
CA PRO A 166 -2.69 5.74 24.68
C PRO A 166 -2.83 4.34 24.06
N ALA A 167 -2.02 3.40 24.49
CA ALA A 167 -1.97 2.03 23.98
C ALA A 167 -3.34 1.35 23.92
N ARG A 168 -4.20 1.56 24.94
CA ARG A 168 -5.57 1.01 24.95
C ARG A 168 -6.41 1.48 23.75
N ASP A 169 -6.26 2.72 23.33
CA ASP A 169 -7.00 3.25 22.19
C ASP A 169 -6.44 2.70 20.88
N ILE A 170 -5.12 2.55 20.78
CA ILE A 170 -4.46 1.88 19.64
C ILE A 170 -4.95 0.43 19.50
N GLN A 171 -5.08 -0.29 20.62
CA GLN A 171 -5.63 -1.66 20.63
C GLN A 171 -7.08 -1.67 20.15
N THR A 172 -7.93 -0.73 20.61
CA THR A 172 -9.32 -0.60 20.17
C THR A 172 -9.40 -0.32 18.66
N ILE A 173 -8.60 0.62 18.15
CA ILE A 173 -8.50 0.94 16.73
C ILE A 173 -8.05 -0.27 15.92
N SER A 174 -7.00 -0.96 16.37
CA SER A 174 -6.49 -2.18 15.71
C SER A 174 -7.56 -3.26 15.62
N ARG A 175 -8.27 -3.52 16.73
CA ARG A 175 -9.39 -4.46 16.78
C ARG A 175 -10.48 -4.11 15.76
N ASN A 176 -10.92 -2.85 15.73
CA ASN A 176 -11.99 -2.41 14.84
C ASN A 176 -11.58 -2.54 13.35
N ILE A 177 -10.33 -2.24 13.00
CA ILE A 177 -9.79 -2.42 11.65
C ILE A 177 -9.73 -3.91 11.26
N MET A 178 -9.29 -4.78 12.17
CA MET A 178 -9.25 -6.22 11.92
C MET A 178 -10.66 -6.80 11.74
N LEU A 179 -11.64 -6.38 12.54
CA LEU A 179 -13.05 -6.76 12.36
C LEU A 179 -13.61 -6.24 11.03
N ALA A 180 -13.31 -4.98 10.67
CA ALA A 180 -13.71 -4.42 9.39
C ALA A 180 -13.10 -5.19 8.21
N HIS A 181 -11.84 -5.64 8.33
CA HIS A 181 -11.23 -6.55 7.35
C HIS A 181 -12.01 -7.85 7.20
N GLY A 182 -12.32 -8.53 8.30
CA GLY A 182 -13.06 -9.80 8.25
C GLY A 182 -14.42 -9.66 7.58
N ARG A 183 -15.19 -8.62 7.94
CA ARG A 183 -16.48 -8.31 7.30
C ARG A 183 -16.33 -7.94 5.83
N ALA A 184 -15.31 -7.17 5.47
CA ALA A 184 -15.03 -6.84 4.08
C ALA A 184 -14.75 -8.09 3.24
N VAL A 185 -13.94 -9.03 3.74
CA VAL A 185 -13.67 -10.31 3.04
C VAL A 185 -14.96 -11.11 2.81
N GLN A 186 -15.81 -11.24 3.85
CA GLN A 186 -17.11 -11.92 3.71
C GLN A 186 -18.02 -11.22 2.69
N THR A 187 -18.06 -9.88 2.72
CA THR A 187 -18.87 -9.06 1.82
C THR A 187 -18.39 -9.18 0.37
N ILE A 188 -17.07 -9.16 0.14
CA ILE A 188 -16.50 -9.38 -1.20
C ILE A 188 -16.90 -10.77 -1.70
N ARG A 189 -16.73 -11.82 -0.91
CA ARG A 189 -17.09 -13.19 -1.33
C ARG A 189 -18.58 -13.34 -1.60
N ARG A 190 -19.43 -12.67 -0.86
CA ARG A 190 -20.90 -12.73 -1.01
C ARG A 190 -21.39 -12.03 -2.27
N HIS A 191 -20.80 -10.92 -2.65
CA HIS A 191 -21.32 -10.02 -3.67
C HIS A 191 -20.50 -9.97 -4.96
N ALA A 192 -19.29 -10.54 -4.98
CA ALA A 192 -18.46 -10.51 -6.17
C ALA A 192 -19.08 -11.37 -7.30
N LYS A 193 -19.13 -10.81 -8.50
CA LYS A 193 -19.60 -11.50 -9.72
C LYS A 193 -18.55 -12.42 -10.32
N ARG A 194 -17.27 -12.03 -10.25
CA ARG A 194 -16.13 -12.89 -10.59
C ARG A 194 -15.60 -13.53 -9.31
N THR A 195 -15.04 -14.74 -9.40
CA THR A 195 -14.36 -15.37 -8.25
C THR A 195 -13.26 -14.44 -7.75
N PRO A 196 -13.41 -13.85 -6.55
CA PRO A 196 -12.47 -12.85 -6.07
C PRO A 196 -11.15 -13.48 -5.60
N LYS A 197 -10.08 -12.70 -5.71
CA LYS A 197 -8.78 -12.93 -5.09
C LYS A 197 -8.56 -11.84 -4.05
N ILE A 198 -8.56 -12.21 -2.77
CA ILE A 198 -8.64 -11.27 -1.66
C ILE A 198 -7.40 -11.35 -0.78
N SER A 199 -6.89 -10.19 -0.39
CA SER A 199 -5.83 -10.01 0.59
C SER A 199 -5.96 -8.64 1.27
N PHE A 200 -4.92 -8.24 1.96
CA PHE A 200 -4.61 -6.87 2.35
C PHE A 200 -3.13 -6.62 2.04
N ALA A 201 -2.69 -5.38 1.97
CA ALA A 201 -1.29 -5.03 1.79
C ALA A 201 -0.65 -4.76 3.16
N ASN A 202 0.18 -5.68 3.63
CA ASN A 202 0.83 -5.56 4.93
C ASN A 202 2.20 -4.88 4.79
N ALA A 203 2.46 -3.79 5.51
CA ALA A 203 3.83 -3.28 5.61
C ALA A 203 4.67 -4.32 6.35
N THR A 204 5.70 -4.81 5.70
CA THR A 204 6.51 -5.90 6.23
C THR A 204 7.99 -5.58 6.08
N ASN A 205 8.61 -5.29 7.21
CA ASN A 205 10.06 -5.23 7.32
C ASN A 205 10.54 -6.47 8.08
N VAL A 206 11.61 -7.07 7.60
CA VAL A 206 12.22 -8.24 8.23
C VAL A 206 13.64 -7.92 8.69
N VAL A 207 14.08 -8.67 9.67
CA VAL A 207 15.49 -8.73 10.05
C VAL A 207 16.16 -9.71 9.10
N MET A 208 17.18 -9.26 8.35
CA MET A 208 17.95 -10.13 7.48
C MET A 208 19.03 -10.86 8.27
N PRO A 209 19.36 -12.12 7.91
CA PRO A 209 20.51 -12.81 8.47
C PRO A 209 21.81 -12.03 8.19
N GLY A 210 22.62 -11.84 9.21
CA GLY A 210 23.97 -11.29 9.10
C GLY A 210 25.03 -12.38 9.25
N SER A 211 26.30 -11.98 9.30
CA SER A 211 27.42 -12.91 9.47
C SER A 211 27.46 -13.64 10.81
N CYS A 212 26.69 -13.15 11.81
CA CYS A 212 26.74 -13.64 13.19
C CYS A 212 25.47 -14.35 13.65
N ASN A 213 24.46 -14.54 12.77
CA ASN A 213 23.18 -15.16 13.11
C ASN A 213 22.64 -16.06 12.02
N SER A 214 21.81 -17.02 12.43
CA SER A 214 21.13 -17.93 11.49
C SER A 214 19.88 -17.29 10.86
N GLU A 215 19.41 -17.86 9.76
CA GLU A 215 18.13 -17.50 9.14
C GLU A 215 16.95 -17.72 10.10
N ASP A 216 17.00 -18.76 10.95
CA ASP A 216 15.95 -19.02 11.93
C ASP A 216 15.87 -17.96 13.04
N GLU A 217 17.01 -17.44 13.48
CA GLU A 217 17.05 -16.33 14.43
C GLU A 217 16.50 -15.06 13.79
N ALA A 218 16.90 -14.74 12.56
CA ALA A 218 16.39 -13.61 11.81
C ALA A 218 14.87 -13.71 11.57
N TYR A 219 14.38 -14.89 11.20
CA TYR A 219 12.95 -15.17 11.07
C TYR A 219 12.20 -14.91 12.38
N THR A 220 12.70 -15.43 13.49
CA THR A 220 12.06 -15.28 14.81
C THR A 220 12.00 -13.81 15.21
N ALA A 221 13.10 -13.07 15.03
CA ALA A 221 13.16 -11.64 15.34
C ALA A 221 12.23 -10.80 14.45
N SER A 222 12.05 -11.18 13.18
CA SER A 222 11.16 -10.47 12.25
C SER A 222 9.70 -10.43 12.71
N PHE A 223 9.25 -11.45 13.43
CA PHE A 223 7.86 -11.57 13.89
C PHE A 223 7.69 -11.41 15.41
N ASP A 224 8.71 -10.92 16.09
CA ASP A 224 8.63 -10.59 17.52
C ASP A 224 7.94 -9.24 17.72
N ILE A 225 6.65 -9.29 18.06
CA ILE A 225 5.84 -8.07 18.28
C ILE A 225 6.24 -7.30 19.54
N THR A 226 7.03 -7.89 20.44
CA THR A 226 7.45 -7.20 21.67
C THR A 226 8.42 -6.05 21.38
N THR A 227 9.09 -6.08 20.22
CA THR A 227 10.03 -5.05 19.79
C THR A 227 9.33 -3.86 19.15
N ASN A 228 8.43 -4.09 18.19
CA ASN A 228 7.86 -3.03 17.34
C ASN A 228 6.34 -2.86 17.52
N GLY A 229 5.67 -3.71 18.31
CA GLY A 229 4.25 -3.61 18.61
C GLY A 229 3.38 -3.49 17.36
N VAL A 230 2.60 -2.41 17.28
CA VAL A 230 1.67 -2.12 16.18
C VAL A 230 2.35 -2.03 14.80
N PHE A 231 3.66 -1.74 14.74
CA PHE A 231 4.42 -1.69 13.49
C PHE A 231 4.89 -3.07 13.01
N ASN A 232 4.79 -4.11 13.84
CA ASN A 232 5.17 -5.45 13.44
C ASN A 232 4.12 -6.10 12.53
N ALA A 233 4.57 -6.76 11.48
CA ALA A 233 3.69 -7.45 10.53
C ALA A 233 2.78 -8.50 11.20
N ALA A 234 3.29 -9.24 12.19
CA ALA A 234 2.54 -10.29 12.88
C ALA A 234 1.41 -9.74 13.77
N TRP A 235 1.50 -8.50 14.28
CA TRP A 235 0.38 -7.85 14.98
C TRP A 235 -0.91 -7.86 14.19
N TRP A 236 -0.80 -7.69 12.88
CA TRP A 236 -1.92 -7.64 11.95
C TRP A 236 -2.20 -8.97 11.26
N ALA A 237 -1.15 -9.58 10.72
CA ALA A 237 -1.31 -10.75 9.87
C ALA A 237 -1.65 -12.03 10.64
N ASP A 238 -1.17 -12.22 11.86
CA ASP A 238 -1.51 -13.43 12.63
C ASP A 238 -3.01 -13.54 12.92
N PRO A 239 -3.72 -12.49 13.39
CA PRO A 239 -5.17 -12.55 13.53
C PRO A 239 -5.91 -12.70 12.20
N MET A 240 -5.52 -11.93 11.17
CA MET A 240 -6.25 -11.88 9.89
C MET A 240 -6.03 -13.12 9.03
N VAL A 241 -4.85 -13.74 9.07
CA VAL A 241 -4.46 -14.85 8.17
C VAL A 241 -4.51 -16.18 8.87
N LEU A 242 -4.17 -16.26 10.16
CA LEU A 242 -4.08 -17.50 10.91
C LEU A 242 -5.21 -17.67 11.95
N GLY A 243 -5.99 -16.61 12.23
CA GLY A 243 -6.94 -16.59 13.34
C GLY A 243 -6.27 -16.77 14.71
N LYS A 244 -5.01 -16.36 14.82
CA LYS A 244 -4.21 -16.51 16.03
C LYS A 244 -3.98 -15.17 16.71
N ARG A 245 -4.11 -15.17 18.02
CA ARG A 245 -3.76 -14.02 18.85
C ARG A 245 -2.24 -13.93 19.00
N PRO A 246 -1.62 -12.79 18.63
CA PRO A 246 -0.21 -12.56 18.91
C PRO A 246 0.03 -12.50 20.44
N ILE A 247 1.22 -12.86 20.89
CA ILE A 247 1.60 -12.82 22.32
C ILE A 247 1.39 -11.39 22.85
N GLY A 248 0.69 -11.25 23.98
CA GLY A 248 0.39 -9.94 24.58
C GLY A 248 -0.79 -9.18 23.98
N CYS A 249 -1.51 -9.77 23.03
CA CYS A 249 -2.72 -9.18 22.44
C CYS A 249 -4.01 -9.73 23.06
N ASP A 250 -4.08 -9.85 24.41
CA ASP A 250 -5.23 -10.37 25.15
C ASP A 250 -6.51 -9.52 25.01
N TRP A 251 -6.38 -8.34 24.40
CA TRP A 251 -7.50 -7.47 24.04
C TRP A 251 -8.32 -7.97 22.83
N LEU A 252 -7.84 -8.95 22.08
CA LEU A 252 -8.61 -9.70 21.07
C LEU A 252 -9.29 -10.90 21.74
N THR A 253 -10.60 -11.00 21.65
CA THR A 253 -11.36 -12.15 22.14
C THR A 253 -11.37 -13.29 21.12
N ASP A 254 -11.78 -14.48 21.54
CA ASP A 254 -11.93 -15.62 20.60
C ASP A 254 -13.08 -15.39 19.60
N GLU A 255 -14.11 -14.63 20.03
CA GLU A 255 -15.20 -14.19 19.16
C GLU A 255 -14.70 -13.22 18.10
N ASP A 256 -13.84 -12.25 18.48
CA ASP A 256 -13.20 -11.35 17.53
C ASP A 256 -12.39 -12.14 16.49
N LEU A 257 -11.58 -13.10 16.92
CA LEU A 257 -10.75 -13.89 16.01
C LEU A 257 -11.57 -14.69 15.01
N LYS A 258 -12.74 -15.21 15.40
CA LYS A 258 -13.66 -15.92 14.48
C LYS A 258 -14.21 -14.99 13.40
N GLU A 259 -14.47 -13.75 13.73
CA GLU A 259 -14.95 -12.73 12.76
C GLU A 259 -13.80 -12.19 11.91
N ILE A 260 -12.65 -11.91 12.50
CA ILE A 260 -11.45 -11.36 11.85
C ILE A 260 -10.88 -12.34 10.82
N TYR A 261 -10.68 -13.61 11.23
CA TYR A 261 -10.11 -14.63 10.37
C TYR A 261 -11.07 -15.02 9.26
N GLN A 262 -10.65 -14.71 8.05
CA GLN A 262 -11.30 -15.17 6.83
C GLN A 262 -10.23 -15.70 5.88
N PRO A 263 -10.47 -16.85 5.19
CA PRO A 263 -9.49 -17.37 4.25
C PRO A 263 -9.10 -16.33 3.18
N LEU A 264 -7.82 -16.05 3.06
CA LEU A 264 -7.27 -15.18 2.03
C LEU A 264 -6.70 -16.00 0.87
N ASP A 265 -6.57 -15.38 -0.31
CA ASP A 265 -6.10 -16.06 -1.52
C ASP A 265 -4.58 -15.91 -1.71
N PHE A 266 -3.99 -14.88 -1.13
CA PHE A 266 -2.55 -14.60 -1.18
C PHE A 266 -2.15 -13.69 -0.02
N MET A 267 -0.84 -13.53 0.20
CA MET A 267 -0.28 -12.57 1.13
C MET A 267 0.25 -11.37 0.36
N GLY A 268 -0.47 -10.25 0.41
CA GLY A 268 -0.02 -8.96 -0.12
C GLY A 268 0.94 -8.28 0.86
N PHE A 269 2.06 -7.76 0.38
CA PHE A 269 2.99 -7.04 1.24
C PHE A 269 3.69 -5.88 0.52
N ASN A 270 3.96 -4.83 1.32
CA ASN A 270 4.79 -3.71 0.95
C ASN A 270 6.11 -3.81 1.71
N THR A 271 7.22 -3.64 1.01
CA THR A 271 8.55 -3.55 1.64
C THR A 271 9.51 -2.75 0.77
N TYR A 272 10.34 -1.95 1.39
CA TYR A 272 11.29 -1.05 0.71
C TYR A 272 12.72 -1.29 1.16
N ASN A 273 12.89 -1.83 2.34
CA ASN A 273 14.17 -2.15 2.95
C ASN A 273 14.02 -3.24 4.00
N ALA A 274 15.12 -3.79 4.45
CA ALA A 274 15.17 -4.65 5.62
C ALA A 274 15.64 -3.86 6.85
N GLU A 275 15.19 -4.29 8.02
CA GLU A 275 15.65 -3.74 9.28
C GLU A 275 16.95 -4.42 9.72
N SER A 276 17.72 -3.69 10.53
CA SER A 276 18.87 -4.19 11.22
C SER A 276 18.70 -3.82 12.70
N THR A 277 18.96 -4.76 13.56
CA THR A 277 19.07 -4.53 15.01
C THR A 277 20.53 -4.64 15.43
N GLU A 278 20.89 -4.19 16.63
CA GLU A 278 22.25 -4.34 17.17
C GLU A 278 22.72 -5.82 17.15
N ARG A 279 21.80 -6.76 17.30
CA ARG A 279 22.05 -8.19 17.24
C ARG A 279 22.24 -8.73 15.82
N PHE A 280 21.61 -8.09 14.83
CA PHE A 280 21.59 -8.52 13.43
C PHE A 280 22.15 -7.39 12.57
N HIS A 281 23.47 -7.30 12.50
CA HIS A 281 24.17 -6.25 11.75
C HIS A 281 24.07 -6.48 10.24
N CYS A 282 22.98 -6.02 9.64
CA CYS A 282 22.87 -5.90 8.18
C CYS A 282 23.46 -4.59 7.67
N ASP A 283 23.81 -3.67 8.58
CA ASP A 283 24.42 -2.38 8.25
C ASP A 283 25.94 -2.46 8.22
N TYR A 284 26.52 -1.69 7.35
CA TYR A 284 27.96 -1.36 7.34
C TYR A 284 28.13 0.15 7.17
N THR A 285 29.30 0.66 7.55
CA THR A 285 29.61 2.08 7.39
C THR A 285 29.50 2.49 5.91
N GLY A 286 28.66 3.51 5.64
CA GLY A 286 28.46 4.00 4.28
C GLY A 286 27.46 3.21 3.42
N ILE A 287 26.59 2.37 4.03
CA ILE A 287 25.51 1.71 3.29
C ILE A 287 24.68 2.74 2.50
N PRO A 288 24.44 2.51 1.20
CA PRO A 288 23.65 3.42 0.38
C PRO A 288 22.22 3.58 0.91
N ARG A 289 21.70 4.81 0.79
CA ARG A 289 20.35 5.16 1.22
C ARG A 289 19.59 5.90 0.13
N THR A 290 18.28 5.71 0.13
CA THR A 290 17.36 6.49 -0.71
C THR A 290 17.18 7.91 -0.15
N THR A 291 16.47 8.78 -0.85
CA THR A 291 16.18 10.15 -0.36
C THR A 291 15.22 10.16 0.83
N THR A 292 14.50 9.07 1.11
CA THR A 292 13.76 8.87 2.37
C THR A 292 14.67 8.49 3.54
N GLY A 293 15.95 8.27 3.29
CA GLY A 293 16.91 7.78 4.30
C GLY A 293 16.89 6.26 4.51
N TRP A 294 16.07 5.53 3.78
CA TRP A 294 16.00 4.07 3.87
C TRP A 294 17.23 3.41 3.26
N ARG A 295 17.69 2.34 3.87
CA ARG A 295 18.82 1.55 3.37
C ARG A 295 18.45 0.87 2.05
N ILE A 296 19.39 0.78 1.13
CA ILE A 296 19.21 -0.03 -0.08
C ILE A 296 19.67 -1.44 0.26
N THR A 297 18.72 -2.35 0.41
CA THR A 297 18.93 -3.75 0.85
C THR A 297 18.30 -4.72 -0.15
N PRO A 298 18.98 -5.05 -1.25
CA PRO A 298 18.41 -5.83 -2.36
C PRO A 298 17.80 -7.18 -1.97
N ASP A 299 18.35 -7.84 -0.94
CA ASP A 299 17.84 -9.13 -0.47
C ASP A 299 16.55 -9.01 0.38
N CYS A 300 16.04 -7.80 0.62
CA CYS A 300 14.82 -7.64 1.43
C CYS A 300 13.62 -8.38 0.80
N LEU A 301 13.42 -8.30 -0.52
CA LEU A 301 12.34 -9.01 -1.21
C LEU A 301 12.49 -10.53 -1.13
N TYR A 302 13.71 -11.05 -1.15
CA TYR A 302 13.97 -12.47 -0.97
C TYR A 302 13.54 -12.95 0.41
N TYR A 303 14.04 -12.30 1.47
CA TYR A 303 13.75 -12.73 2.85
C TYR A 303 12.31 -12.46 3.27
N VAL A 304 11.73 -11.32 2.89
CA VAL A 304 10.31 -11.04 3.19
C VAL A 304 9.42 -12.10 2.55
N SER A 305 9.61 -12.39 1.27
CA SER A 305 8.81 -13.41 0.56
C SER A 305 8.93 -14.78 1.20
N LYS A 306 10.15 -15.19 1.51
CA LYS A 306 10.45 -16.49 2.12
C LYS A 306 9.86 -16.61 3.53
N PHE A 307 10.01 -15.56 4.35
CA PHE A 307 9.52 -15.57 5.73
C PHE A 307 7.99 -15.50 5.81
N LEU A 308 7.35 -14.72 4.95
CA LEU A 308 5.89 -14.68 4.86
C LEU A 308 5.32 -16.02 4.38
N TYR A 309 5.92 -16.63 3.34
CA TYR A 309 5.49 -17.95 2.87
C TYR A 309 5.68 -19.03 3.93
N ARG A 310 6.83 -19.04 4.62
CA ARG A 310 7.10 -19.94 5.73
C ARG A 310 6.06 -19.82 6.86
N ARG A 311 5.61 -18.58 7.16
CA ARG A 311 4.68 -18.32 8.27
C ARG A 311 3.24 -18.57 7.92
N TYR A 312 2.81 -18.13 6.76
CA TYR A 312 1.39 -18.07 6.40
C TYR A 312 0.98 -19.12 5.35
N GLY A 313 1.89 -19.74 4.64
CA GLY A 313 1.61 -20.79 3.66
C GLY A 313 0.84 -20.32 2.42
N LEU A 314 0.70 -19.01 2.19
CA LEU A 314 -0.02 -18.43 1.06
C LEU A 314 0.94 -17.99 -0.03
N PRO A 315 0.53 -18.01 -1.33
CA PRO A 315 1.25 -17.32 -2.38
C PRO A 315 1.49 -15.86 -2.00
N VAL A 316 2.61 -15.28 -2.43
CA VAL A 316 2.97 -13.90 -2.07
C VAL A 316 2.85 -12.96 -3.26
N MET A 317 2.42 -11.72 -3.01
CA MET A 317 2.39 -10.63 -3.98
C MET A 317 3.07 -9.40 -3.38
N VAL A 318 4.08 -8.88 -4.06
CA VAL A 318 4.63 -7.56 -3.74
C VAL A 318 3.62 -6.52 -4.19
N THR A 319 2.95 -5.88 -3.24
CA THR A 319 1.95 -4.85 -3.51
C THR A 319 2.56 -3.46 -3.60
N GLU A 320 3.74 -3.26 -2.99
CA GLU A 320 4.57 -2.06 -3.19
C GLU A 320 6.05 -2.38 -2.93
N ASN A 321 6.92 -1.91 -3.83
CA ASN A 321 8.36 -1.80 -3.65
C ASN A 321 8.92 -0.77 -4.62
N GLY A 322 9.88 0.05 -4.20
CA GLY A 322 10.46 1.11 -5.02
C GLY A 322 11.39 2.00 -4.20
N MET A 323 11.84 3.10 -4.78
CA MET A 323 12.69 4.05 -4.07
C MET A 323 12.39 5.50 -4.45
N ALA A 324 12.45 6.39 -3.47
CA ALA A 324 12.52 7.81 -3.73
C ALA A 324 13.94 8.22 -4.12
N ASN A 325 14.04 9.07 -5.13
CA ASN A 325 15.32 9.59 -5.63
C ASN A 325 15.26 11.11 -5.85
N VAL A 326 16.41 11.74 -6.07
CA VAL A 326 16.52 13.12 -6.55
C VAL A 326 16.37 13.08 -8.06
N ASP A 327 15.17 13.36 -8.55
CA ASP A 327 14.88 13.35 -9.98
C ASP A 327 14.81 14.77 -10.51
N ILE A 328 15.57 15.06 -11.54
CA ILE A 328 15.62 16.34 -12.23
C ILE A 328 15.47 16.14 -13.74
N VAL A 329 14.93 17.12 -14.43
CA VAL A 329 14.92 17.15 -15.88
C VAL A 329 16.27 17.69 -16.35
N PHE A 330 16.99 16.93 -17.16
CA PHE A 330 18.29 17.30 -17.73
C PHE A 330 18.12 18.18 -18.96
N GLU A 331 19.23 18.73 -19.48
CA GLU A 331 19.23 19.62 -20.66
C GLU A 331 18.66 18.97 -21.93
N ASP A 332 18.72 17.64 -22.01
CA ASP A 332 18.13 16.86 -23.11
C ASP A 332 16.62 16.63 -22.97
N GLY A 333 16.00 17.19 -21.92
CA GLY A 333 14.57 17.06 -21.63
C GLY A 333 14.18 15.72 -21.00
N LYS A 334 15.13 14.89 -20.57
CA LYS A 334 14.89 13.58 -19.95
C LYS A 334 15.17 13.58 -18.46
N VAL A 335 14.71 12.54 -17.79
CA VAL A 335 15.01 12.28 -16.38
C VAL A 335 15.84 10.99 -16.28
N HIS A 336 17.12 11.16 -15.97
CA HIS A 336 18.06 10.05 -15.81
C HIS A 336 18.14 9.63 -14.37
N ASP A 337 17.66 8.41 -14.07
CA ASP A 337 17.60 7.83 -12.72
C ASP A 337 18.21 6.43 -12.63
N PRO A 338 19.50 6.28 -12.95
CA PRO A 338 20.18 4.99 -12.97
C PRO A 338 20.13 4.28 -11.60
N GLN A 339 20.05 5.02 -10.50
CA GLN A 339 19.96 4.45 -9.15
C GLN A 339 18.64 3.69 -8.97
N ARG A 340 17.51 4.22 -9.47
CA ARG A 340 16.22 3.52 -9.42
C ARG A 340 16.20 2.32 -10.36
N SER A 341 16.82 2.45 -11.53
CA SER A 341 17.01 1.32 -12.46
C SER A 341 17.76 0.16 -11.80
N GLU A 342 18.86 0.44 -11.12
CA GLU A 342 19.65 -0.57 -10.39
C GLU A 342 18.89 -1.12 -9.19
N TYR A 343 18.17 -0.29 -8.45
CA TYR A 343 17.31 -0.72 -7.35
C TYR A 343 16.28 -1.75 -7.84
N LEU A 344 15.56 -1.47 -8.92
CA LEU A 344 14.56 -2.38 -9.48
C LEU A 344 15.19 -3.71 -9.89
N ARG A 345 16.31 -3.68 -10.65
CA ARG A 345 17.00 -4.90 -11.10
C ARG A 345 17.43 -5.78 -9.92
N THR A 346 18.04 -5.19 -8.92
CA THR A 346 18.62 -5.95 -7.80
C THR A 346 17.55 -6.50 -6.86
N HIS A 347 16.50 -5.71 -6.56
CA HIS A 347 15.41 -6.16 -5.68
C HIS A 347 14.55 -7.23 -6.36
N ILE A 348 14.18 -7.06 -7.64
CA ILE A 348 13.39 -8.06 -8.37
C ILE A 348 14.20 -9.35 -8.58
N ARG A 349 15.53 -9.26 -8.71
CA ARG A 349 16.42 -10.45 -8.70
C ARG A 349 16.30 -11.24 -7.39
N GLY A 350 16.23 -10.56 -6.25
CA GLY A 350 15.96 -11.18 -4.96
C GLY A 350 14.59 -11.89 -4.92
N LEU A 351 13.56 -11.27 -5.47
CA LEU A 351 12.24 -11.88 -5.60
C LEU A 351 12.24 -13.11 -6.51
N LYS A 352 12.92 -13.03 -7.67
CA LYS A 352 13.11 -14.16 -8.60
C LYS A 352 13.83 -15.34 -7.91
N LYS A 353 14.84 -15.04 -7.09
CA LYS A 353 15.53 -16.06 -6.28
C LYS A 353 14.56 -16.78 -5.34
N ALA A 354 13.71 -16.05 -4.61
CA ALA A 354 12.71 -16.66 -3.73
C ALA A 354 11.75 -17.57 -4.52
N ASN A 355 11.28 -17.12 -5.68
CA ASN A 355 10.41 -17.91 -6.55
C ASN A 355 11.07 -19.19 -7.04
N ASN A 356 12.34 -19.12 -7.44
CA ASN A 356 13.12 -20.29 -7.89
C ASN A 356 13.37 -21.30 -6.75
N GLU A 357 13.37 -20.86 -5.50
CA GLU A 357 13.46 -21.70 -4.30
C GLU A 357 12.11 -22.24 -3.82
N GLY A 358 11.03 -22.03 -4.59
CA GLY A 358 9.71 -22.62 -4.34
C GLY A 358 8.72 -21.73 -3.59
N VAL A 359 9.01 -20.45 -3.38
CA VAL A 359 8.02 -19.49 -2.89
C VAL A 359 7.09 -19.10 -4.05
N PRO A 360 5.77 -19.36 -3.96
CA PRO A 360 4.85 -19.00 -5.04
C PRO A 360 4.68 -17.47 -5.12
N VAL A 361 5.47 -16.80 -5.97
CA VAL A 361 5.35 -15.37 -6.23
C VAL A 361 4.35 -15.15 -7.36
N ILE A 362 3.28 -14.41 -7.11
CA ILE A 362 2.19 -14.21 -8.08
C ILE A 362 2.14 -12.80 -8.69
N GLY A 363 2.96 -11.87 -8.21
CA GLY A 363 3.00 -10.52 -8.75
C GLY A 363 3.97 -9.59 -8.05
N TYR A 364 4.31 -8.50 -8.76
CA TYR A 364 5.14 -7.42 -8.27
C TYR A 364 4.56 -6.08 -8.76
N SER A 365 4.33 -5.14 -7.84
CA SER A 365 3.91 -3.78 -8.14
C SER A 365 5.00 -2.80 -7.73
N CYS A 366 5.50 -2.02 -8.70
CA CYS A 366 6.42 -0.93 -8.42
C CYS A 366 5.69 0.24 -7.74
N TRP A 367 6.23 0.76 -6.65
CA TRP A 367 5.84 2.02 -6.08
C TRP A 367 6.83 3.11 -6.51
N SER A 368 6.38 4.08 -7.33
CA SER A 368 5.02 4.23 -7.84
C SER A 368 5.01 4.43 -9.34
N PHE A 369 3.84 4.40 -9.95
CA PHE A 369 3.67 4.67 -11.37
C PHE A 369 4.20 6.06 -11.73
N MET A 370 3.75 7.10 -11.02
CA MET A 370 4.20 8.47 -11.21
C MET A 370 4.52 9.16 -9.90
N ASP A 371 5.31 10.22 -9.96
CA ASP A 371 5.52 11.11 -8.82
C ASP A 371 4.16 11.64 -8.33
N ASN A 372 3.98 11.65 -7.02
CA ASN A 372 2.71 12.04 -6.40
C ASN A 372 2.95 12.69 -5.04
N PHE A 373 1.89 13.07 -4.36
CA PHE A 373 1.91 13.60 -3.00
C PHE A 373 2.23 12.48 -2.01
N GLU A 374 3.41 12.51 -1.40
CA GLU A 374 3.92 11.50 -0.47
C GLU A 374 3.57 11.83 0.98
N TRP A 375 2.29 11.93 1.28
CA TRP A 375 1.74 12.09 2.62
C TRP A 375 2.38 13.27 3.39
N ALA A 376 2.92 13.03 4.60
CA ALA A 376 3.56 14.06 5.40
C ALA A 376 4.84 14.68 4.76
N GLU A 377 5.46 13.99 3.81
CA GLU A 377 6.63 14.47 3.05
C GLU A 377 6.25 15.41 1.88
N GLY A 378 4.96 15.56 1.57
CA GLY A 378 4.50 16.40 0.47
C GLY A 378 5.03 15.94 -0.88
N TYR A 379 5.60 16.87 -1.66
CA TYR A 379 6.12 16.59 -3.00
C TYR A 379 7.64 16.34 -3.06
N GLU A 380 8.31 16.31 -1.90
CA GLU A 380 9.77 16.18 -1.88
C GLU A 380 10.27 14.79 -2.28
N LYS A 381 9.50 13.74 -1.99
CA LYS A 381 9.89 12.35 -2.23
C LYS A 381 9.30 11.84 -3.54
N ARG A 382 10.15 11.69 -4.55
CA ARG A 382 9.77 11.25 -5.89
C ARG A 382 10.01 9.75 -6.07
N PHE A 383 8.92 8.98 -6.05
CA PHE A 383 8.96 7.51 -6.22
C PHE A 383 8.63 7.06 -7.65
N GLY A 384 8.06 7.94 -8.46
CA GLY A 384 7.47 7.59 -9.75
C GLY A 384 8.46 7.01 -10.77
N LEU A 385 7.97 6.11 -11.62
CA LEU A 385 8.59 5.78 -12.90
C LEU A 385 8.37 6.90 -13.92
N VAL A 386 7.32 7.69 -13.71
CA VAL A 386 7.00 8.89 -14.48
C VAL A 386 7.28 10.12 -13.60
N TYR A 387 8.08 11.03 -14.10
CA TYR A 387 8.28 12.34 -13.51
C TYR A 387 7.06 13.21 -13.78
N VAL A 388 6.59 13.92 -12.75
CA VAL A 388 5.53 14.93 -12.86
C VAL A 388 6.11 16.30 -12.53
N ASP A 389 6.07 17.24 -13.46
CA ASP A 389 6.29 18.65 -13.15
C ASP A 389 5.02 19.20 -12.51
N TYR A 390 5.01 19.36 -11.20
CA TYR A 390 3.83 19.81 -10.45
C TYR A 390 3.35 21.22 -10.79
N ARG A 391 4.12 22.01 -11.54
CA ARG A 391 3.72 23.36 -11.99
C ARG A 391 2.95 23.32 -13.31
N THR A 392 3.28 22.38 -14.19
CA THR A 392 2.71 22.26 -15.54
C THR A 392 1.87 21.00 -15.72
N GLN A 393 2.03 20.05 -14.79
CA GLN A 393 1.45 18.71 -14.87
C GLN A 393 1.98 17.91 -16.08
N GLU A 394 3.15 18.27 -16.63
CA GLU A 394 3.82 17.49 -17.67
C GLU A 394 4.32 16.14 -17.12
N ARG A 395 4.20 15.08 -17.92
CA ARG A 395 4.64 13.74 -17.61
C ARG A 395 5.86 13.38 -18.46
N ILE A 396 6.95 12.94 -17.81
CA ILE A 396 8.16 12.47 -18.50
C ILE A 396 8.50 11.08 -18.00
N LEU A 397 8.56 10.09 -18.89
CA LEU A 397 9.06 8.76 -18.54
C LEU A 397 10.52 8.85 -18.12
N LYS A 398 10.85 8.30 -16.94
CA LYS A 398 12.23 8.21 -16.46
C LYS A 398 12.96 7.02 -17.07
N ASP A 399 14.28 6.98 -17.02
CA ASP A 399 15.06 5.85 -17.51
C ASP A 399 14.66 4.53 -16.81
N SER A 400 14.29 4.59 -15.54
CA SER A 400 13.78 3.44 -14.80
C SER A 400 12.46 2.87 -15.33
N ALA A 401 11.63 3.66 -16.01
CA ALA A 401 10.42 3.17 -16.67
C ALA A 401 10.77 2.22 -17.82
N TYR A 402 11.78 2.54 -18.60
CA TYR A 402 12.27 1.68 -19.67
C TYR A 402 12.96 0.43 -19.11
N THR A 403 13.74 0.56 -18.03
CA THR A 403 14.30 -0.59 -17.30
C THR A 403 13.19 -1.54 -16.81
N TYR A 404 12.12 -0.99 -16.24
CA TYR A 404 10.99 -1.79 -15.75
C TYR A 404 10.25 -2.47 -16.91
N ARG A 405 10.08 -1.79 -18.04
CA ARG A 405 9.54 -2.37 -19.27
C ARG A 405 10.35 -3.58 -19.73
N GLU A 406 11.69 -3.47 -19.80
CA GLU A 406 12.56 -4.58 -20.18
C GLU A 406 12.39 -5.79 -19.25
N ILE A 407 12.26 -5.55 -17.93
CA ILE A 407 12.02 -6.62 -16.95
C ILE A 407 10.66 -7.29 -17.21
N ILE A 408 9.63 -6.52 -17.51
CA ILE A 408 8.29 -7.05 -17.82
C ILE A 408 8.32 -7.87 -19.12
N GLU A 409 8.90 -7.34 -20.19
CA GLU A 409 8.97 -8.00 -21.51
C GLU A 409 9.71 -9.34 -21.46
N THR A 410 10.70 -9.47 -20.59
CA THR A 410 11.48 -10.71 -20.40
C THR A 410 10.95 -11.58 -19.25
N ASN A 411 9.88 -11.14 -18.56
CA ASN A 411 9.42 -11.76 -17.31
C ASN A 411 10.56 -11.96 -16.30
N GLY A 412 11.51 -11.02 -16.25
CA GLY A 412 12.68 -11.04 -15.38
C GLY A 412 13.79 -11.98 -15.83
N ASP A 413 13.76 -12.54 -17.03
CA ASP A 413 14.83 -13.44 -17.50
C ASP A 413 16.17 -12.73 -17.76
N ASN A 414 16.12 -11.41 -17.93
CA ASN A 414 17.29 -10.54 -18.06
C ASN A 414 17.93 -10.11 -16.71
N LEU A 415 17.46 -10.63 -15.57
CA LEU A 415 17.92 -10.30 -14.22
C LEU A 415 18.96 -11.27 -13.67
#